data_19ce52e010f1abefdafd66bf76559c09
#
_entry.id   19ce52e010f1abefdafd66bf76559c09
#
_cell.length_a   1.000
_cell.length_b   1.000
_cell.length_c   1.000
_cell.angle_alpha   90.00
_cell.angle_beta   90.00
_cell.angle_gamma   90.00
#
_symmetry.space_group_name_H-M   'P 1'
#
loop_
_entity.id
_entity.type
_entity.pdbx_description
1 polymer ?
#
loop_
_entity_poly.entity_id
_entity_poly.type
_entity_poly.pdbx_seq_one_letter_code
_entity_poly.pdbx_strand_id
1 'polypeptide(L)'
;IQGVPTGRDVEWVPLVDYRRNGVSENTVHGAVAWCSGSDVFHSFGGNVLCYGRSMMKPFYIKVFSKELENETDWRQKAISVASHNGTFEHVEVSQSLLSESEWGLMQTPLDLPLVQFGRQVRRPRRWYNNSSGHHAAILKGCRLKGWSRVGYTLPSHKVYEEFLQVVR
;
A
#
# COMPACT_ATOMS: atom_id res chain seq x y z
N ILE A 1 -4.62 -6.74 -23.20
CA ILE A 1 -3.37 -7.13 -22.50
C ILE A 1 -2.78 -8.45 -23.07
N GLN A 2 -3.38 -8.99 -24.14
CA GLN A 2 -2.83 -10.17 -24.83
C GLN A 2 -1.46 -9.83 -25.43
N GLY A 3 -0.45 -10.67 -25.15
CA GLY A 3 0.90 -10.49 -25.69
C GLY A 3 1.87 -9.67 -24.84
N VAL A 4 1.43 -9.14 -23.68
CA VAL A 4 2.37 -8.51 -22.72
C VAL A 4 2.94 -9.59 -21.80
N PRO A 5 4.28 -9.75 -21.72
CA PRO A 5 4.90 -10.78 -20.90
C PRO A 5 4.61 -10.56 -19.41
N THR A 6 4.36 -11.65 -18.70
CA THR A 6 4.23 -11.65 -17.25
C THR A 6 5.60 -11.75 -16.58
N GLY A 7 5.67 -11.58 -15.25
CA GLY A 7 6.92 -11.72 -14.52
C GLY A 7 7.60 -13.09 -14.62
N ARG A 8 6.92 -14.12 -15.15
CA ARG A 8 7.50 -15.44 -15.43
C ARG A 8 8.23 -15.51 -16.76
N ASP A 9 7.85 -14.65 -17.71
CA ASP A 9 8.31 -14.67 -19.08
C ASP A 9 9.39 -13.60 -19.34
N VAL A 10 9.79 -12.86 -18.31
CA VAL A 10 10.72 -11.73 -18.40
C VAL A 10 12.06 -12.11 -17.76
N GLU A 11 13.14 -11.80 -18.44
CA GLU A 11 14.47 -11.86 -17.86
C GLU A 11 14.68 -10.67 -16.90
N TRP A 12 14.75 -10.98 -15.61
CA TRP A 12 14.98 -10.00 -14.57
C TRP A 12 16.47 -9.65 -14.46
N VAL A 13 16.79 -8.37 -14.31
CA VAL A 13 18.17 -7.93 -14.11
C VAL A 13 18.55 -7.89 -12.64
N PRO A 14 19.80 -8.20 -12.25
CA PRO A 14 20.27 -8.08 -10.88
C PRO A 14 20.33 -6.60 -10.49
N LEU A 15 19.64 -6.23 -9.41
CA LEU A 15 19.57 -4.85 -8.91
C LEU A 15 20.35 -4.64 -7.62
N VAL A 16 20.29 -5.59 -6.70
CA VAL A 16 20.93 -5.49 -5.38
C VAL A 16 21.58 -6.83 -5.03
N ASP A 17 22.83 -6.76 -4.61
CA ASP A 17 23.61 -7.91 -4.18
C ASP A 17 23.94 -7.80 -2.69
N TYR A 18 23.41 -8.73 -1.90
CA TYR A 18 23.71 -8.85 -0.46
C TYR A 18 24.96 -9.69 -0.28
N ARG A 19 25.99 -9.10 0.31
CA ARG A 19 27.28 -9.74 0.52
C ARG A 19 27.64 -9.87 1.99
N ARG A 20 28.29 -11.00 2.31
CA ARG A 20 28.94 -11.22 3.59
C ARG A 20 30.40 -11.55 3.37
N ASN A 21 31.30 -10.79 3.99
CA ASN A 21 32.74 -10.95 3.81
C ASN A 21 33.20 -11.04 2.33
N GLY A 22 32.58 -10.21 1.47
CA GLY A 22 32.88 -10.18 0.04
C GLY A 22 32.22 -11.28 -0.80
N VAL A 23 31.57 -12.24 -0.17
CA VAL A 23 30.84 -13.32 -0.86
C VAL A 23 29.37 -12.93 -1.04
N SER A 24 28.84 -13.08 -2.27
CA SER A 24 27.43 -12.88 -2.56
C SER A 24 26.58 -13.97 -1.90
N GLU A 25 25.64 -13.60 -1.06
CA GLU A 25 24.70 -14.52 -0.39
C GLU A 25 23.32 -14.53 -1.09
N ASN A 26 22.89 -13.35 -1.58
CA ASN A 26 21.58 -13.22 -2.19
C ASN A 26 21.57 -12.05 -3.16
N THR A 27 21.01 -12.26 -4.35
CA THR A 27 20.84 -11.22 -5.35
C THR A 27 19.36 -10.99 -5.60
N VAL A 28 18.91 -9.74 -5.41
CA VAL A 28 17.55 -9.33 -5.75
C VAL A 28 17.52 -8.90 -7.21
N HIS A 29 16.63 -9.53 -7.97
CA HIS A 29 16.39 -9.23 -9.36
C HIS A 29 15.11 -8.40 -9.52
N GLY A 30 15.06 -7.55 -10.54
CA GLY A 30 13.91 -6.71 -10.78
C GLY A 30 13.94 -6.03 -12.13
N ALA A 31 13.05 -5.08 -12.33
CA ALA A 31 13.02 -4.18 -13.46
C ALA A 31 12.92 -2.74 -12.97
N VAL A 32 13.53 -1.81 -13.71
CA VAL A 32 13.50 -0.38 -13.38
C VAL A 32 13.19 0.38 -14.66
N ALA A 33 12.30 1.37 -14.57
CA ALA A 33 12.07 2.32 -15.64
C ALA A 33 12.17 3.75 -15.10
N TRP A 34 12.85 4.61 -15.84
CA TRP A 34 12.88 6.05 -15.59
C TRP A 34 12.07 6.75 -16.66
N CYS A 35 10.97 7.37 -16.24
CA CYS A 35 9.97 7.96 -17.14
C CYS A 35 9.74 9.44 -16.83
N SER A 36 9.30 10.18 -17.86
CA SER A 36 8.70 11.51 -17.73
C SER A 36 7.40 11.52 -18.54
N GLY A 37 6.26 11.60 -17.88
CA GLY A 37 4.98 11.38 -18.52
C GLY A 37 4.90 9.98 -19.15
N SER A 38 4.63 9.89 -20.42
CA SER A 38 4.63 8.63 -21.21
C SER A 38 6.00 8.21 -21.73
N ASP A 39 6.99 9.09 -21.66
CA ASP A 39 8.31 8.85 -22.26
C ASP A 39 9.19 8.07 -21.28
N VAL A 40 9.73 6.95 -21.75
CA VAL A 40 10.70 6.13 -21.01
C VAL A 40 12.11 6.51 -21.47
N PHE A 41 12.89 7.13 -20.59
CA PHE A 41 14.28 7.52 -20.88
C PHE A 41 15.26 6.36 -20.77
N HIS A 42 15.10 5.58 -19.69
CA HIS A 42 15.93 4.39 -19.44
C HIS A 42 15.08 3.30 -18.83
N SER A 43 15.36 2.07 -19.23
CA SER A 43 14.79 0.88 -18.59
C SER A 43 15.85 -0.22 -18.49
N PHE A 44 15.81 -0.95 -17.38
CA PHE A 44 16.57 -2.17 -17.14
C PHE A 44 15.59 -3.28 -16.81
N GLY A 45 15.76 -4.44 -17.42
CA GLY A 45 14.76 -5.52 -17.40
C GLY A 45 13.68 -5.29 -18.44
N GLY A 46 12.83 -6.27 -18.63
CA GLY A 46 11.81 -6.25 -19.67
C GLY A 46 10.60 -5.37 -19.34
N ASN A 47 9.81 -5.09 -20.38
CA ASN A 47 8.47 -4.58 -20.22
C ASN A 47 7.60 -5.72 -19.65
N VAL A 48 7.13 -5.57 -18.40
CA VAL A 48 6.45 -6.63 -17.66
C VAL A 48 5.09 -6.18 -17.15
N LEU A 49 4.10 -7.04 -17.32
CA LEU A 49 2.80 -6.87 -16.68
C LEU A 49 2.86 -7.45 -15.25
N CYS A 50 2.64 -6.62 -14.27
CA CYS A 50 2.61 -7.01 -12.87
C CYS A 50 1.48 -6.30 -12.09
N TYR A 51 1.11 -6.87 -10.95
CA TYR A 51 0.19 -6.19 -10.04
C TYR A 51 0.89 -5.01 -9.36
N GLY A 52 0.26 -3.83 -9.43
CA GLY A 52 0.78 -2.62 -8.79
C GLY A 52 0.87 -2.71 -7.25
N ARG A 53 0.04 -3.57 -6.63
CA ARG A 53 0.04 -3.82 -5.17
C ARG A 53 0.08 -2.52 -4.36
N SER A 54 0.99 -2.40 -3.39
CA SER A 54 1.11 -1.21 -2.53
C SER A 54 1.48 0.09 -3.26
N MET A 55 2.01 0.02 -4.48
CA MET A 55 2.22 1.21 -5.32
C MET A 55 0.91 1.91 -5.69
N MET A 56 -0.21 1.19 -5.65
CA MET A 56 -1.52 1.74 -5.99
C MET A 56 -2.17 2.54 -4.86
N LYS A 57 -1.64 2.50 -3.64
CA LYS A 57 -2.20 3.21 -2.49
C LYS A 57 -2.40 4.72 -2.70
N PRO A 58 -1.44 5.47 -3.26
CA PRO A 58 -1.65 6.89 -3.54
C PRO A 58 -2.84 7.15 -4.47
N PHE A 59 -3.04 6.29 -5.47
CA PHE A 59 -4.16 6.44 -6.41
C PHE A 59 -5.52 6.15 -5.75
N TYR A 60 -5.59 5.18 -4.85
CA TYR A 60 -6.80 4.96 -4.04
C TYR A 60 -7.10 6.15 -3.13
N ILE A 61 -6.08 6.72 -2.47
CA ILE A 61 -6.27 7.89 -1.59
C ILE A 61 -6.60 9.14 -2.39
N LYS A 62 -6.14 9.24 -3.63
CA LYS A 62 -6.50 10.34 -4.55
C LYS A 62 -8.02 10.49 -4.71
N VAL A 63 -8.78 9.41 -4.66
CA VAL A 63 -10.26 9.40 -4.68
C VAL A 63 -10.85 10.30 -3.57
N PHE A 64 -10.15 10.42 -2.46
CA PHE A 64 -10.58 11.16 -1.26
C PHE A 64 -9.75 12.43 -1.00
N SER A 65 -8.96 12.86 -1.97
CA SER A 65 -7.99 13.95 -1.75
C SER A 65 -8.62 15.23 -1.20
N LYS A 66 -9.78 15.62 -1.74
CA LYS A 66 -10.51 16.84 -1.30
C LYS A 66 -11.04 16.70 0.13
N GLU A 67 -11.63 15.55 0.45
CA GLU A 67 -12.24 15.29 1.75
C GLU A 67 -11.19 15.16 2.86
N LEU A 68 -10.03 14.55 2.52
CA LEU A 68 -8.97 14.31 3.50
C LEU A 68 -8.02 15.50 3.67
N GLU A 69 -8.02 16.47 2.77
CA GLU A 69 -7.04 17.55 2.76
C GLU A 69 -6.96 18.31 4.08
N ASN A 70 -8.10 18.71 4.63
CA ASN A 70 -8.21 19.47 5.88
C ASN A 70 -8.56 18.61 7.10
N GLU A 71 -8.87 17.33 6.89
CA GLU A 71 -9.31 16.37 7.90
C GLU A 71 -8.19 15.44 8.39
N THR A 72 -6.98 15.63 7.83
CA THR A 72 -5.80 14.81 8.16
C THR A 72 -4.56 15.67 8.29
N ASP A 73 -3.73 15.35 9.30
CA ASP A 73 -2.39 15.92 9.42
C ASP A 73 -1.39 15.21 8.50
N TRP A 74 -0.14 15.69 8.47
CA TRP A 74 0.90 15.13 7.60
C TRP A 74 1.26 13.67 7.92
N ARG A 75 1.19 13.25 9.21
CA ARG A 75 1.46 11.86 9.63
C ARG A 75 0.35 10.93 9.15
N GLN A 76 -0.89 11.37 9.28
CA GLN A 76 -2.05 10.65 8.78
C GLN A 76 -2.05 10.56 7.25
N LYS A 77 -1.63 11.61 6.54
CA LYS A 77 -1.44 11.58 5.08
C LYS A 77 -0.36 10.58 4.69
N ALA A 78 0.78 10.61 5.36
CA ALA A 78 1.88 9.69 5.09
C ALA A 78 1.47 8.22 5.32
N ILE A 79 0.86 7.89 6.46
CA ILE A 79 0.45 6.52 6.77
C ILE A 79 -0.65 5.99 5.83
N SER A 80 -1.46 6.88 5.25
CA SER A 80 -2.54 6.52 4.32
C SER A 80 -2.01 5.88 3.03
N VAL A 81 -0.81 6.21 2.61
CA VAL A 81 -0.19 5.72 1.37
C VAL A 81 1.00 4.79 1.62
N ALA A 82 1.45 4.67 2.87
CA ALA A 82 2.60 3.85 3.24
C ALA A 82 2.25 2.37 3.44
N SER A 83 3.29 1.55 3.39
CA SER A 83 3.31 0.21 4.01
C SER A 83 4.22 0.28 5.23
N HIS A 84 3.69 0.00 6.41
CA HIS A 84 4.39 0.22 7.67
C HIS A 84 4.74 -1.09 8.41
N ASN A 85 5.62 -1.01 9.40
CA ASN A 85 6.14 -2.16 10.13
C ASN A 85 5.33 -2.50 11.40
N GLY A 86 4.19 -1.85 11.64
CA GLY A 86 3.37 -2.11 12.82
C GLY A 86 4.00 -1.67 14.14
N THR A 87 4.90 -0.68 14.14
CA THR A 87 5.43 -0.09 15.37
C THR A 87 4.31 0.60 16.15
N PHE A 88 4.56 0.89 17.42
CA PHE A 88 3.57 1.59 18.26
C PHE A 88 3.11 2.91 17.61
N GLU A 89 4.04 3.70 17.11
CA GLU A 89 3.75 4.96 16.43
C GLU A 89 2.91 4.77 15.16
N HIS A 90 3.23 3.78 14.32
CA HIS A 90 2.44 3.48 13.14
C HIS A 90 1.00 3.09 13.48
N VAL A 91 0.82 2.28 14.53
CA VAL A 91 -0.51 1.86 14.98
C VAL A 91 -1.29 3.05 15.52
N GLU A 92 -0.67 3.89 16.35
CA GLU A 92 -1.30 5.08 16.93
C GLU A 92 -1.80 6.03 15.82
N VAL A 93 -0.94 6.37 14.85
CA VAL A 93 -1.31 7.23 13.72
C VAL A 93 -2.39 6.59 12.86
N SER A 94 -2.33 5.28 12.62
CA SER A 94 -3.36 4.58 11.85
C SER A 94 -4.72 4.61 12.58
N GLN A 95 -4.71 4.41 13.89
CA GLN A 95 -5.92 4.45 14.73
C GLN A 95 -6.53 5.84 14.80
N SER A 96 -5.71 6.90 14.82
CA SER A 96 -6.19 8.29 14.90
C SER A 96 -6.99 8.75 13.69
N LEU A 97 -6.97 8.00 12.58
CA LEU A 97 -7.81 8.24 11.40
C LEU A 97 -9.29 7.92 11.64
N LEU A 98 -9.60 7.08 12.62
CA LEU A 98 -10.96 6.60 12.91
C LEU A 98 -11.28 6.80 14.40
N SER A 99 -12.56 6.94 14.72
CA SER A 99 -13.02 6.80 16.11
C SER A 99 -12.95 5.33 16.55
N GLU A 100 -12.84 5.08 17.84
CA GLU A 100 -12.77 3.71 18.38
C GLU A 100 -13.97 2.84 17.98
N SER A 101 -15.15 3.44 17.88
CA SER A 101 -16.37 2.77 17.45
C SER A 101 -16.30 2.28 15.98
N GLU A 102 -15.41 2.87 15.18
CA GLU A 102 -15.22 2.51 13.76
C GLU A 102 -14.13 1.45 13.57
N TRP A 103 -13.32 1.16 14.58
CA TRP A 103 -12.19 0.22 14.43
C TRP A 103 -12.61 -1.18 14.00
N GLY A 104 -13.81 -1.60 14.38
CA GLY A 104 -14.38 -2.90 13.98
C GLY A 104 -14.70 -3.02 12.49
N LEU A 105 -14.77 -1.90 11.76
CA LEU A 105 -15.05 -1.89 10.32
C LEU A 105 -13.85 -2.30 9.47
N MET A 106 -12.64 -2.29 10.03
CA MET A 106 -11.42 -2.59 9.30
C MET A 106 -11.39 -4.05 8.81
N GLN A 107 -11.10 -4.24 7.53
CA GLN A 107 -11.08 -5.55 6.88
C GLN A 107 -9.65 -6.05 6.53
N THR A 108 -8.62 -5.50 7.17
CA THR A 108 -7.27 -6.06 7.05
C THR A 108 -7.20 -7.45 7.70
N PRO A 109 -6.32 -8.35 7.23
CA PRO A 109 -5.97 -9.55 7.97
C PRO A 109 -5.45 -9.23 9.37
N LEU A 110 -5.53 -10.21 10.27
CA LEU A 110 -4.80 -10.17 11.53
C LEU A 110 -3.31 -10.34 11.25
N ASP A 111 -2.48 -9.55 11.89
CA ASP A 111 -1.04 -9.58 11.66
C ASP A 111 -0.27 -9.34 12.97
N LEU A 112 1.04 -9.58 12.90
CA LEU A 112 2.01 -9.26 13.94
C LEU A 112 2.89 -8.10 13.46
N PRO A 113 3.45 -7.28 14.37
CA PRO A 113 4.42 -6.27 13.96
C PRO A 113 5.61 -6.92 13.25
N LEU A 114 6.01 -6.38 12.10
CA LEU A 114 7.18 -6.88 11.35
C LEU A 114 8.48 -6.74 12.14
N VAL A 115 8.53 -5.74 13.05
CA VAL A 115 9.70 -5.47 13.88
C VAL A 115 9.34 -5.76 15.33
N GLN A 116 9.74 -6.93 15.80
CA GLN A 116 9.57 -7.37 17.20
C GLN A 116 10.90 -7.27 17.95
N PHE A 117 11.36 -6.05 18.24
CA PHE A 117 12.55 -5.89 19.09
C PHE A 117 12.24 -6.24 20.54
N GLY A 118 12.49 -7.49 20.93
CA GLY A 118 12.43 -7.97 22.30
C GLY A 118 11.06 -7.95 22.98
N ARG A 119 9.98 -7.64 22.27
CA ARG A 119 8.62 -7.65 22.78
C ARG A 119 7.87 -8.87 22.26
N GLN A 120 7.40 -9.71 23.16
CA GLN A 120 6.47 -10.79 22.79
C GLN A 120 5.09 -10.17 22.48
N VAL A 121 4.75 -10.08 21.22
CA VAL A 121 3.38 -9.74 20.80
C VAL A 121 2.57 -11.03 20.85
N ARG A 122 1.77 -11.16 21.92
CA ARG A 122 1.01 -12.41 22.20
C ARG A 122 -0.22 -12.59 21.33
N ARG A 123 -0.74 -11.53 20.71
CA ARG A 123 -1.98 -11.58 19.92
C ARG A 123 -1.85 -10.77 18.65
N PRO A 124 -2.08 -11.38 17.47
CA PRO A 124 -2.18 -10.65 16.23
C PRO A 124 -3.37 -9.69 16.27
N ARG A 125 -3.20 -8.53 15.63
CA ARG A 125 -4.24 -7.49 15.52
C ARG A 125 -4.30 -6.97 14.09
N ARG A 126 -5.47 -6.49 13.65
CA ARG A 126 -5.64 -5.86 12.34
C ARG A 126 -4.78 -4.62 12.18
N TRP A 127 -4.55 -3.87 13.26
CA TRP A 127 -3.74 -2.66 13.28
C TRP A 127 -2.24 -2.89 13.04
N TYR A 128 -1.73 -4.11 13.26
CA TYR A 128 -0.35 -4.47 12.94
C TYR A 128 -0.14 -4.76 11.46
N ASN A 129 -1.21 -4.98 10.70
CA ASN A 129 -1.11 -5.14 9.25
C ASN A 129 -0.48 -3.90 8.62
N ASN A 130 0.46 -4.11 7.72
CA ASN A 130 1.23 -3.05 7.05
C ASN A 130 0.37 -2.05 6.25
N SER A 131 -0.88 -2.35 6.01
CA SER A 131 -1.82 -1.50 5.26
C SER A 131 -2.91 -0.90 6.14
N SER A 132 -2.83 -1.02 7.48
CA SER A 132 -3.92 -0.58 8.37
C SER A 132 -4.21 0.91 8.23
N GLY A 133 -3.20 1.77 8.10
CA GLY A 133 -3.38 3.21 7.87
C GLY A 133 -4.07 3.51 6.55
N HIS A 134 -3.75 2.77 5.49
CA HIS A 134 -4.43 2.88 4.20
C HIS A 134 -5.92 2.53 4.29
N HIS A 135 -6.25 1.40 4.93
CA HIS A 135 -7.64 0.99 5.13
C HIS A 135 -8.41 1.98 6.02
N ALA A 136 -7.78 2.49 7.07
CA ALA A 136 -8.38 3.50 7.93
C ALA A 136 -8.68 4.80 7.17
N ALA A 137 -7.77 5.25 6.30
CA ALA A 137 -7.98 6.43 5.46
C ALA A 137 -9.12 6.24 4.45
N ILE A 138 -9.24 5.06 3.82
CA ILE A 138 -10.38 4.75 2.94
C ILE A 138 -11.70 4.81 3.73
N LEU A 139 -11.76 4.20 4.91
CA LEU A 139 -12.96 4.24 5.76
C LEU A 139 -13.33 5.66 6.17
N LYS A 140 -12.34 6.49 6.55
CA LYS A 140 -12.53 7.92 6.82
C LYS A 140 -13.06 8.66 5.59
N GLY A 141 -12.45 8.42 4.43
CA GLY A 141 -12.87 9.02 3.16
C GLY A 141 -14.30 8.63 2.78
N CYS A 142 -14.67 7.36 2.92
CA CYS A 142 -16.03 6.89 2.71
C CYS A 142 -17.03 7.62 3.63
N ARG A 143 -16.70 7.76 4.91
CA ARG A 143 -17.53 8.50 5.87
C ARG A 143 -17.74 9.95 5.41
N LEU A 144 -16.67 10.64 5.04
CA LEU A 144 -16.72 12.05 4.63
C LEU A 144 -17.52 12.25 3.33
N LYS A 145 -17.46 11.27 2.41
CA LYS A 145 -18.28 11.28 1.18
C LYS A 145 -19.71 10.75 1.37
N GLY A 146 -20.09 10.29 2.56
CA GLY A 146 -21.38 9.67 2.80
C GLY A 146 -21.55 8.32 2.09
N TRP A 147 -20.45 7.64 1.77
CA TRP A 147 -20.48 6.31 1.16
C TRP A 147 -20.57 5.20 2.20
N SER A 148 -21.10 4.04 1.79
CA SER A 148 -21.05 2.84 2.62
C SER A 148 -19.63 2.53 3.03
N ARG A 149 -19.46 2.04 4.25
CA ARG A 149 -18.18 1.50 4.74
C ARG A 149 -18.15 -0.02 4.75
N VAL A 150 -19.32 -0.63 4.49
CA VAL A 150 -19.44 -2.09 4.38
C VAL A 150 -18.98 -2.52 2.99
N GLY A 151 -18.12 -3.53 2.93
CA GLY A 151 -17.63 -4.06 1.66
C GLY A 151 -16.70 -3.12 0.88
N TYR A 152 -16.09 -2.13 1.53
CA TYR A 152 -15.22 -1.14 0.87
C TYR A 152 -14.02 -1.74 0.13
N THR A 153 -13.70 -2.99 0.39
CA THR A 153 -12.63 -3.74 -0.29
C THR A 153 -13.12 -4.52 -1.52
N LEU A 154 -14.43 -4.53 -1.78
CA LEU A 154 -14.99 -5.31 -2.88
C LEU A 154 -14.91 -4.54 -4.22
N PRO A 155 -14.71 -5.23 -5.34
CA PRO A 155 -14.69 -4.62 -6.68
C PRO A 155 -15.98 -3.89 -7.06
N SER A 156 -17.11 -4.26 -6.46
CA SER A 156 -18.41 -3.62 -6.67
C SER A 156 -18.64 -2.37 -5.82
N HIS A 157 -17.68 -2.01 -4.95
CA HIS A 157 -17.82 -0.83 -4.12
C HIS A 157 -17.42 0.43 -4.88
N LYS A 158 -18.06 1.56 -4.55
CA LYS A 158 -17.85 2.85 -5.19
C LYS A 158 -16.39 3.35 -5.12
N VAL A 159 -15.66 2.98 -4.08
CA VAL A 159 -14.22 3.25 -3.96
C VAL A 159 -13.47 2.68 -5.16
N TYR A 160 -13.79 1.45 -5.57
CA TYR A 160 -13.10 0.81 -6.69
C TYR A 160 -13.51 1.42 -8.04
N GLU A 161 -14.77 1.78 -8.22
CA GLU A 161 -15.25 2.47 -9.42
C GLU A 161 -14.52 3.80 -9.62
N GLU A 162 -14.44 4.61 -8.57
CA GLU A 162 -13.76 5.91 -8.60
C GLU A 162 -12.23 5.75 -8.75
N PHE A 163 -11.64 4.74 -8.10
CA PHE A 163 -10.23 4.40 -8.29
C PHE A 163 -9.92 4.11 -9.78
N LEU A 164 -10.76 3.35 -10.46
CA LEU A 164 -10.57 3.07 -11.89
C LEU A 164 -10.63 4.34 -12.76
N GLN A 165 -11.34 5.40 -12.35
CA GLN A 165 -11.31 6.69 -13.05
C GLN A 165 -10.01 7.46 -12.82
N VAL A 166 -9.37 7.26 -11.65
CA VAL A 166 -8.09 7.91 -11.33
C VAL A 166 -6.91 7.31 -12.13
N VAL A 167 -6.98 6.01 -12.45
CA VAL A 167 -5.87 5.28 -13.12
C VAL A 167 -6.06 5.08 -14.63
N ARG A 168 -7.15 5.55 -15.18
CA ARG A 168 -7.40 5.60 -16.64
C ARG A 168 -6.85 6.87 -17.27
#